data_69d2ea573af2bff1b5ce54678d80ca21
#
_entry.id   69d2ea573af2bff1b5ce54678d80ca21
#
_cell.length_a   1.000
_cell.length_b   1.000
_cell.length_c   1.000
_cell.angle_alpha   90.00
_cell.angle_beta   90.00
_cell.angle_gamma   90.00
#
_symmetry.space_group_name_H-M   'P 1'
#
loop_
_entity.id
_entity.type
_entity.pdbx_description
1 polymer ?
#
loop_
_entity_poly.entity_id
_entity_poly.type
_entity_poly.pdbx_seq_one_letter_code
_entity_poly.pdbx_strand_id
1 'polypeptide(L)'
;MVTIQCGDLKLEGVELVCFDKDGTLLTLEMYIPVMLERAKLLMQKYALKEENYNAIVELMGLNPETHEIILGGPILIERVEIIRRTRAYLRTLSINSSIEEIANLFDEVDYLIDFTEHVKSINGIQEVLEKIRNSDAKLIIVTHDSTEPAAKQLASAGLYDYFDQVLGLDIDSPYQAKPAPDMLQYACKVLNVEVCKSIVIGDDDRDLLMGRNAGALACIGVLTGKSKAEEFKNADVIIDSAAKIKVR
;
A
#
# COMPACT_ATOMS: atom_id res chain seq x y z
N MET A 1 -18.83 1.77 -19.49
CA MET A 1 -19.49 1.41 -18.19
C MET A 1 -19.45 -0.10 -18.00
N VAL A 2 -19.20 -0.56 -16.81
CA VAL A 2 -19.05 -1.98 -16.50
C VAL A 2 -19.89 -2.34 -15.26
N THR A 3 -20.26 -3.60 -15.13
CA THR A 3 -20.84 -4.14 -13.91
C THR A 3 -19.76 -4.85 -13.11
N ILE A 4 -19.55 -4.41 -11.87
CA ILE A 4 -18.60 -4.98 -10.93
C ILE A 4 -19.36 -5.73 -9.84
N GLN A 5 -18.94 -6.97 -9.53
CA GLN A 5 -19.51 -7.75 -8.44
C GLN A 5 -18.40 -8.15 -7.46
N CYS A 6 -18.60 -7.77 -6.18
CA CYS A 6 -17.71 -8.06 -5.06
C CYS A 6 -18.51 -8.77 -3.98
N GLY A 7 -18.28 -10.08 -3.79
CA GLY A 7 -19.17 -10.88 -2.92
C GLY A 7 -20.62 -10.81 -3.41
N ASP A 8 -21.52 -10.40 -2.52
CA ASP A 8 -22.95 -10.21 -2.84
C ASP A 8 -23.28 -8.82 -3.37
N LEU A 9 -22.34 -7.87 -3.29
CA LEU A 9 -22.53 -6.50 -3.79
C LEU A 9 -22.37 -6.46 -5.31
N LYS A 10 -23.43 -6.00 -6.01
CA LYS A 10 -23.42 -5.76 -7.46
C LYS A 10 -23.51 -4.28 -7.74
N LEU A 11 -22.56 -3.75 -8.49
CA LEU A 11 -22.45 -2.34 -8.84
C LEU A 11 -22.56 -2.19 -10.36
N GLU A 12 -23.58 -1.49 -10.81
CA GLU A 12 -23.85 -1.25 -12.23
C GLU A 12 -23.43 0.18 -12.61
N GLY A 13 -23.02 0.37 -13.87
CA GLY A 13 -22.68 1.69 -14.37
C GLY A 13 -21.36 2.24 -13.85
N VAL A 14 -20.43 1.39 -13.42
CA VAL A 14 -19.10 1.82 -12.99
C VAL A 14 -18.33 2.33 -14.20
N GLU A 15 -17.79 3.54 -14.10
CA GLU A 15 -16.99 4.20 -15.14
C GLU A 15 -15.51 4.33 -14.76
N LEU A 16 -15.18 4.24 -13.43
CA LEU A 16 -13.82 4.33 -12.93
C LEU A 16 -13.61 3.36 -11.75
N VAL A 17 -12.52 2.61 -11.81
CA VAL A 17 -12.06 1.76 -10.72
C VAL A 17 -10.73 2.30 -10.20
N CYS A 18 -10.73 2.76 -8.95
CA CYS A 18 -9.58 3.27 -8.24
C CYS A 18 -9.02 2.20 -7.31
N PHE A 19 -7.79 1.82 -7.52
CA PHE A 19 -7.07 0.89 -6.65
C PHE A 19 -6.02 1.61 -5.80
N ASP A 20 -5.88 1.20 -4.56
CA ASP A 20 -4.62 1.33 -3.87
C ASP A 20 -3.58 0.35 -4.46
N LYS A 21 -2.30 0.53 -4.12
CA LYS A 21 -1.18 -0.24 -4.68
C LYS A 21 -0.74 -1.39 -3.75
N ASP A 22 -0.20 -1.05 -2.59
CA ASP A 22 0.47 -1.99 -1.69
C ASP A 22 -0.53 -2.74 -0.80
N GLY A 23 -0.48 -4.07 -0.82
CA GLY A 23 -1.50 -4.88 -0.13
C GLY A 23 -2.80 -5.04 -0.92
N THR A 24 -2.98 -4.32 -2.02
CA THR A 24 -4.18 -4.36 -2.87
C THR A 24 -3.90 -4.98 -4.25
N LEU A 25 -2.87 -4.51 -4.94
CA LEU A 25 -2.39 -5.00 -6.24
C LEU A 25 -1.06 -5.71 -6.14
N LEU A 26 -0.18 -5.19 -5.28
CA LEU A 26 1.15 -5.73 -4.99
C LEU A 26 1.16 -6.35 -3.59
N THR A 27 1.91 -7.44 -3.43
CA THR A 27 2.11 -8.03 -2.11
C THR A 27 3.06 -7.17 -1.29
N LEU A 28 2.94 -7.24 0.04
CA LEU A 28 3.83 -6.51 0.96
C LEU A 28 5.20 -7.18 1.12
N GLU A 29 5.40 -8.36 0.54
CA GLU A 29 6.64 -9.13 0.66
C GLU A 29 7.88 -8.39 0.14
N MET A 30 7.71 -7.44 -0.78
CA MET A 30 8.81 -6.61 -1.28
C MET A 30 9.50 -5.78 -0.19
N TYR A 31 8.83 -5.55 0.94
CA TYR A 31 9.42 -4.85 2.07
C TYR A 31 10.29 -5.72 2.96
N ILE A 32 10.20 -7.06 2.88
CA ILE A 32 10.96 -7.98 3.73
C ILE A 32 12.47 -7.76 3.62
N PRO A 33 13.09 -7.72 2.43
CA PRO A 33 14.54 -7.49 2.30
C PRO A 33 14.99 -6.15 2.90
N VAL A 34 14.18 -5.11 2.72
CA VAL A 34 14.44 -3.78 3.27
C VAL A 34 14.46 -3.81 4.80
N MET A 35 13.46 -4.47 5.40
CA MET A 35 13.35 -4.54 6.85
C MET A 35 14.45 -5.37 7.48
N LEU A 36 14.86 -6.46 6.82
CA LEU A 36 16.00 -7.28 7.26
C LEU A 36 17.33 -6.51 7.17
N GLU A 37 17.55 -5.76 6.08
CA GLU A 37 18.77 -4.97 5.95
C GLU A 37 18.81 -3.79 6.94
N ARG A 38 17.66 -3.14 7.19
CA ARG A 38 17.55 -2.14 8.28
C ARG A 38 17.90 -2.75 9.65
N ALA A 39 17.38 -3.95 9.94
CA ALA A 39 17.73 -4.67 11.18
C ALA A 39 19.23 -4.93 11.26
N LYS A 40 19.83 -5.45 10.20
CA LYS A 40 21.26 -5.74 10.13
C LYS A 40 22.14 -4.49 10.29
N LEU A 41 21.80 -3.40 9.63
CA LEU A 41 22.54 -2.13 9.77
C LEU A 41 22.41 -1.54 11.18
N LEU A 42 21.24 -1.64 11.83
CA LEU A 42 21.08 -1.25 13.24
C LEU A 42 21.97 -2.07 14.15
N MET A 43 22.00 -3.40 13.97
CA MET A 43 22.89 -4.29 14.75
C MET A 43 24.36 -3.88 14.61
N GLN A 44 24.81 -3.59 13.39
CA GLN A 44 26.18 -3.18 13.09
C GLN A 44 26.50 -1.79 13.63
N LYS A 45 25.65 -0.80 13.35
CA LYS A 45 25.84 0.61 13.72
C LYS A 45 26.03 0.79 15.22
N TYR A 46 25.23 0.08 16.01
CA TYR A 46 25.21 0.21 17.46
C TYR A 46 25.95 -0.92 18.18
N ALA A 47 26.66 -1.78 17.45
CA ALA A 47 27.39 -2.94 17.98
C ALA A 47 26.52 -3.80 18.92
N LEU A 48 25.27 -4.03 18.51
CA LEU A 48 24.30 -4.78 19.32
C LEU A 48 24.71 -6.26 19.38
N LYS A 49 24.41 -6.91 20.52
CA LYS A 49 24.65 -8.33 20.68
C LYS A 49 23.61 -9.17 19.94
N GLU A 50 23.96 -10.38 19.57
CA GLU A 50 23.09 -11.34 18.86
C GLU A 50 21.73 -11.51 19.57
N GLU A 51 21.70 -11.48 20.91
CA GLU A 51 20.47 -11.58 21.72
C GLU A 51 19.42 -10.47 21.40
N ASN A 52 19.83 -9.36 20.78
CA ASN A 52 18.93 -8.27 20.39
C ASN A 52 18.33 -8.45 18.99
N TYR A 53 18.84 -9.40 18.21
CA TYR A 53 18.45 -9.57 16.81
C TYR A 53 16.94 -9.77 16.64
N ASN A 54 16.37 -10.73 17.39
CA ASN A 54 14.94 -11.03 17.31
C ASN A 54 14.06 -9.82 17.61
N ALA A 55 14.40 -9.06 18.67
CA ALA A 55 13.65 -7.84 19.01
C ALA A 55 13.76 -6.75 17.94
N ILE A 56 14.92 -6.62 17.29
CA ILE A 56 15.08 -5.66 16.19
C ILE A 56 14.28 -6.10 14.95
N VAL A 57 14.28 -7.38 14.61
CA VAL A 57 13.49 -7.92 13.50
C VAL A 57 11.98 -7.74 13.73
N GLU A 58 11.51 -8.00 14.97
CA GLU A 58 10.13 -7.72 15.36
C GLU A 58 9.78 -6.22 15.28
N LEU A 59 10.71 -5.34 15.67
CA LEU A 59 10.55 -3.88 15.49
C LEU A 59 10.41 -3.48 14.02
N MET A 60 11.02 -4.25 13.11
CA MET A 60 10.85 -4.06 11.67
C MET A 60 9.54 -4.67 11.13
N GLY A 61 8.76 -5.36 11.97
CA GLY A 61 7.47 -5.94 11.60
C GLY A 61 7.53 -7.34 11.03
N LEU A 62 8.64 -8.05 11.25
CA LEU A 62 8.84 -9.40 10.77
C LEU A 62 8.90 -10.39 11.92
N ASN A 63 8.41 -11.60 11.70
CA ASN A 63 8.65 -12.73 12.58
C ASN A 63 10.16 -13.09 12.53
N PRO A 64 10.88 -13.14 13.66
CA PRO A 64 12.33 -13.35 13.65
C PRO A 64 12.76 -14.77 13.22
N GLU A 65 11.86 -15.77 13.29
CA GLU A 65 12.16 -17.16 12.91
C GLU A 65 11.83 -17.43 11.44
N THR A 66 10.66 -16.93 10.95
CA THR A 66 10.17 -17.20 9.59
C THR A 66 10.43 -16.06 8.62
N HIS A 67 10.74 -14.87 9.11
CA HIS A 67 10.81 -13.60 8.37
C HIS A 67 9.51 -13.22 7.65
N GLU A 68 8.39 -13.84 8.02
CA GLU A 68 7.08 -13.43 7.51
C GLU A 68 6.62 -12.11 8.14
N ILE A 69 5.80 -11.38 7.41
CA ILE A 69 5.21 -10.12 7.88
C ILE A 69 4.25 -10.40 9.04
N ILE A 70 4.43 -9.72 10.15
CA ILE A 70 3.49 -9.77 11.27
C ILE A 70 2.29 -8.88 10.93
N LEU A 71 1.13 -9.51 10.71
CA LEU A 71 -0.12 -8.78 10.41
C LEU A 71 -0.51 -7.85 11.57
N GLY A 72 -0.74 -6.58 11.25
CA GLY A 72 -0.93 -5.52 12.24
C GLY A 72 0.37 -5.06 12.91
N GLY A 73 1.51 -5.58 12.44
CA GLY A 73 2.84 -5.23 12.93
C GLY A 73 3.41 -3.93 12.33
N PRO A 74 4.61 -3.55 12.78
CA PRO A 74 5.23 -2.27 12.44
C PRO A 74 5.48 -2.03 10.95
N ILE A 75 5.69 -3.05 10.12
CA ILE A 75 5.90 -2.89 8.68
C ILE A 75 4.72 -2.16 7.99
N LEU A 76 3.55 -2.26 8.61
CA LEU A 76 2.29 -1.69 8.12
C LEU A 76 2.00 -0.30 8.70
N ILE A 77 2.89 0.24 9.51
CA ILE A 77 2.80 1.59 10.07
C ILE A 77 3.74 2.56 9.34
N GLU A 78 3.53 3.83 9.58
CA GLU A 78 4.36 4.87 8.99
C GLU A 78 5.83 4.73 9.40
N ARG A 79 6.75 4.94 8.44
CA ARG A 79 8.20 4.90 8.65
C ARG A 79 8.66 5.69 9.88
N VAL A 80 8.08 6.87 10.09
CA VAL A 80 8.38 7.72 11.26
C VAL A 80 8.11 7.01 12.59
N GLU A 81 7.06 6.21 12.64
CA GLU A 81 6.73 5.45 13.85
C GLU A 81 7.69 4.28 14.06
N ILE A 82 8.13 3.60 13.02
CA ILE A 82 9.19 2.58 13.12
C ILE A 82 10.47 3.20 13.68
N ILE A 83 10.86 4.38 13.18
CA ILE A 83 12.03 5.12 13.68
C ILE A 83 11.88 5.47 15.16
N ARG A 84 10.72 5.95 15.59
CA ARG A 84 10.43 6.27 17.00
C ARG A 84 10.53 5.03 17.90
N ARG A 85 9.96 3.91 17.48
CA ARG A 85 10.03 2.62 18.22
C ARG A 85 11.45 2.10 18.27
N THR A 86 12.20 2.16 17.19
CA THR A 86 13.62 1.80 17.15
C THR A 86 14.42 2.63 18.13
N ARG A 87 14.23 3.95 18.14
CA ARG A 87 14.89 4.83 19.12
C ARG A 87 14.52 4.49 20.56
N ALA A 88 13.25 4.23 20.83
CA ALA A 88 12.79 3.85 22.17
C ALA A 88 13.46 2.55 22.64
N TYR A 89 13.55 1.56 21.77
CA TYR A 89 14.24 0.30 22.06
C TYR A 89 15.74 0.51 22.33
N LEU A 90 16.46 1.26 21.51
CA LEU A 90 17.87 1.56 21.70
C LEU A 90 18.14 2.25 23.05
N ARG A 91 17.23 3.10 23.50
CA ARG A 91 17.31 3.72 24.83
C ARG A 91 17.21 2.71 25.96
N THR A 92 16.44 1.62 25.83
CA THR A 92 16.41 0.54 26.85
C THR A 92 17.76 -0.16 26.99
N LEU A 93 18.56 -0.14 25.92
CA LEU A 93 19.93 -0.64 25.89
C LEU A 93 20.98 0.42 26.31
N SER A 94 20.55 1.56 26.85
CA SER A 94 21.39 2.70 27.20
C SER A 94 22.15 3.33 26.02
N ILE A 95 21.63 3.15 24.80
CA ILE A 95 22.16 3.73 23.57
C ILE A 95 21.41 5.04 23.28
N ASN A 96 22.17 6.14 23.23
CA ASN A 96 21.62 7.44 22.88
C ASN A 96 21.72 7.66 21.36
N SER A 97 20.59 7.62 20.69
CA SER A 97 20.47 7.85 19.24
C SER A 97 19.47 8.97 18.96
N SER A 98 19.67 9.73 17.90
CA SER A 98 18.70 10.70 17.42
C SER A 98 17.71 10.05 16.43
N ILE A 99 16.57 10.70 16.22
CA ILE A 99 15.62 10.30 15.15
C ILE A 99 16.29 10.42 13.79
N GLU A 100 17.07 11.49 13.59
CA GLU A 100 17.78 11.77 12.35
C GLU A 100 18.82 10.70 12.01
N GLU A 101 19.60 10.23 13.01
CA GLU A 101 20.59 9.15 12.79
C GLU A 101 19.93 7.85 12.31
N ILE A 102 18.77 7.48 12.91
CA ILE A 102 18.03 6.28 12.50
C ILE A 102 17.38 6.49 11.13
N ALA A 103 16.84 7.68 10.86
CA ALA A 103 16.26 8.02 9.56
C ALA A 103 17.30 7.91 8.44
N ASN A 104 18.49 8.49 8.64
CA ASN A 104 19.59 8.43 7.67
C ASN A 104 20.03 6.98 7.41
N LEU A 105 20.07 6.14 8.45
CA LEU A 105 20.38 4.72 8.29
C LEU A 105 19.32 4.00 7.43
N PHE A 106 18.04 4.35 7.60
CA PHE A 106 16.96 3.80 6.79
C PHE A 106 17.00 4.31 5.34
N ASP A 107 17.38 5.58 5.13
CA ASP A 107 17.60 6.14 3.80
C ASP A 107 18.74 5.43 3.06
N GLU A 108 19.83 5.09 3.76
CA GLU A 108 20.93 4.31 3.21
C GLU A 108 20.45 2.94 2.70
N VAL A 109 19.61 2.24 3.46
CA VAL A 109 19.03 0.96 3.02
C VAL A 109 18.13 1.15 1.81
N ASP A 110 17.25 2.16 1.83
CA ASP A 110 16.31 2.42 0.75
C ASP A 110 17.03 2.78 -0.57
N TYR A 111 18.23 3.34 -0.47
CA TYR A 111 19.10 3.61 -1.63
C TYR A 111 19.80 2.34 -2.14
N LEU A 112 20.16 1.41 -1.26
CA LEU A 112 20.93 0.21 -1.61
C LEU A 112 20.06 -0.92 -2.20
N ILE A 113 18.78 -0.99 -1.82
CA ILE A 113 17.89 -2.06 -2.24
C ILE A 113 17.03 -1.60 -3.43
N ASP A 114 17.16 -2.30 -4.54
CA ASP A 114 16.23 -2.13 -5.65
C ASP A 114 14.92 -2.87 -5.34
N PHE A 115 13.92 -2.12 -4.94
CA PHE A 115 12.58 -2.66 -4.63
C PHE A 115 11.98 -3.42 -5.81
N THR A 116 12.33 -3.06 -7.04
CA THR A 116 11.73 -3.65 -8.25
C THR A 116 12.05 -5.14 -8.40
N GLU A 117 13.17 -5.60 -7.85
CA GLU A 117 13.57 -7.01 -7.88
C GLU A 117 12.69 -7.92 -7.00
N HIS A 118 11.98 -7.33 -6.04
CA HIS A 118 11.19 -8.07 -5.04
C HIS A 118 9.69 -7.87 -5.18
N VAL A 119 9.26 -7.07 -6.17
CA VAL A 119 7.84 -6.78 -6.41
C VAL A 119 7.13 -8.02 -6.93
N LYS A 120 5.99 -8.33 -6.32
CA LYS A 120 5.07 -9.37 -6.77
C LYS A 120 3.64 -8.86 -6.80
N SER A 121 2.92 -9.17 -7.86
CA SER A 121 1.48 -8.88 -7.91
C SER A 121 0.68 -9.88 -7.08
N ILE A 122 -0.48 -9.45 -6.60
CA ILE A 122 -1.49 -10.33 -6.01
C ILE A 122 -1.90 -11.37 -7.07
N ASN A 123 -1.88 -12.64 -6.67
CA ASN A 123 -2.17 -13.74 -7.59
C ASN A 123 -3.59 -13.63 -8.16
N GLY A 124 -3.70 -13.69 -9.50
CA GLY A 124 -4.97 -13.59 -10.24
C GLY A 124 -5.46 -12.16 -10.48
N ILE A 125 -4.75 -11.13 -10.02
CA ILE A 125 -5.18 -9.72 -10.21
C ILE A 125 -5.16 -9.30 -11.69
N GLN A 126 -4.20 -9.80 -12.48
CA GLN A 126 -4.08 -9.47 -13.90
C GLN A 126 -5.34 -9.81 -14.68
N GLU A 127 -5.98 -10.96 -14.40
CA GLU A 127 -7.23 -11.35 -15.05
C GLU A 127 -8.37 -10.35 -14.80
N VAL A 128 -8.43 -9.78 -13.60
CA VAL A 128 -9.42 -8.77 -13.24
C VAL A 128 -9.13 -7.46 -13.96
N LEU A 129 -7.88 -7.00 -13.92
CA LEU A 129 -7.45 -5.77 -14.60
C LEU A 129 -7.69 -5.85 -16.11
N GLU A 130 -7.36 -7.00 -16.73
CA GLU A 130 -7.60 -7.24 -18.15
C GLU A 130 -9.10 -7.13 -18.50
N LYS A 131 -9.97 -7.74 -17.70
CA LYS A 131 -11.43 -7.65 -17.93
C LYS A 131 -11.95 -6.23 -17.80
N ILE A 132 -11.47 -5.46 -16.81
CA ILE A 132 -11.85 -4.05 -16.65
C ILE A 132 -11.30 -3.23 -17.83
N ARG A 133 -10.03 -3.44 -18.22
CA ARG A 133 -9.39 -2.75 -19.35
C ARG A 133 -10.09 -3.00 -20.69
N ASN A 134 -10.63 -4.20 -20.88
CA ASN A 134 -11.42 -4.56 -22.06
C ASN A 134 -12.87 -3.99 -22.02
N SER A 135 -13.26 -3.32 -20.95
CA SER A 135 -14.50 -2.54 -20.84
C SER A 135 -14.26 -1.06 -21.13
N ASP A 136 -15.30 -0.25 -21.05
CA ASP A 136 -15.18 1.22 -21.15
C ASP A 136 -14.75 1.90 -19.83
N ALA A 137 -14.57 1.14 -18.74
CA ALA A 137 -14.23 1.72 -17.45
C ALA A 137 -12.74 2.10 -17.38
N LYS A 138 -12.46 3.21 -16.70
CA LYS A 138 -11.11 3.70 -16.44
C LYS A 138 -10.49 2.99 -15.25
N LEU A 139 -9.19 2.77 -15.30
CA LEU A 139 -8.40 2.19 -14.22
C LEU A 139 -7.38 3.20 -13.73
N ILE A 140 -7.37 3.46 -12.43
CA ILE A 140 -6.39 4.35 -11.80
C ILE A 140 -5.79 3.72 -10.54
N ILE A 141 -4.60 4.20 -10.21
CA ILE A 141 -3.96 3.94 -8.94
C ILE A 141 -3.86 5.23 -8.14
N VAL A 142 -4.11 5.12 -6.82
CA VAL A 142 -3.89 6.18 -5.85
C VAL A 142 -3.04 5.61 -4.71
N THR A 143 -1.81 6.09 -4.55
CA THR A 143 -0.86 5.62 -3.52
C THR A 143 -0.25 6.77 -2.73
N HIS A 144 0.26 6.47 -1.52
CA HIS A 144 1.08 7.39 -0.74
C HIS A 144 2.55 7.43 -1.18
N ASP A 145 2.98 6.49 -2.01
CA ASP A 145 4.30 6.55 -2.62
C ASP A 145 4.40 7.69 -3.62
N SER A 146 5.62 8.13 -3.92
CA SER A 146 5.85 9.04 -5.04
C SER A 146 5.51 8.36 -6.37
N THR A 147 5.07 9.15 -7.35
CA THR A 147 4.54 8.67 -8.64
C THR A 147 5.55 7.81 -9.42
N GLU A 148 6.81 8.27 -9.52
CA GLU A 148 7.83 7.56 -10.30
C GLU A 148 8.22 6.21 -9.70
N PRO A 149 8.53 6.06 -8.40
CA PRO A 149 8.74 4.75 -7.77
C PRO A 149 7.53 3.82 -7.91
N ALA A 150 6.32 4.31 -7.69
CA ALA A 150 5.11 3.52 -7.84
C ALA A 150 4.95 2.99 -9.28
N ALA A 151 5.18 3.82 -10.28
CA ALA A 151 5.14 3.42 -11.69
C ALA A 151 6.18 2.34 -12.03
N LYS A 152 7.42 2.47 -11.51
CA LYS A 152 8.48 1.45 -11.68
C LYS A 152 8.10 0.11 -11.05
N GLN A 153 7.56 0.11 -9.84
CA GLN A 153 7.11 -1.10 -9.17
C GLN A 153 5.97 -1.78 -9.95
N LEU A 154 4.99 -1.03 -10.43
CA LEU A 154 3.91 -1.55 -11.25
C LEU A 154 4.40 -2.11 -12.58
N ALA A 155 5.37 -1.46 -13.23
CA ALA A 155 5.99 -1.95 -14.46
C ALA A 155 6.74 -3.27 -14.22
N SER A 156 7.49 -3.39 -13.11
CA SER A 156 8.17 -4.63 -12.73
C SER A 156 7.19 -5.78 -12.45
N ALA A 157 6.00 -5.47 -11.92
CA ALA A 157 4.93 -6.45 -11.73
C ALA A 157 4.15 -6.78 -13.02
N GLY A 158 4.43 -6.09 -14.14
CA GLY A 158 3.68 -6.22 -15.39
C GLY A 158 2.27 -5.65 -15.32
N LEU A 159 2.03 -4.67 -14.42
CA LEU A 159 0.70 -4.10 -14.20
C LEU A 159 0.52 -2.67 -14.73
N TYR A 160 1.61 -1.95 -15.01
CA TYR A 160 1.57 -0.51 -15.34
C TYR A 160 0.64 -0.19 -16.52
N ASP A 161 0.70 -0.97 -17.59
CA ASP A 161 -0.02 -0.71 -18.84
C ASP A 161 -1.55 -0.88 -18.74
N TYR A 162 -2.05 -1.44 -17.63
CA TYR A 162 -3.48 -1.53 -17.39
C TYR A 162 -4.11 -0.19 -16.98
N PHE A 163 -3.31 0.75 -16.45
CA PHE A 163 -3.83 1.95 -15.80
C PHE A 163 -3.82 3.17 -16.70
N ASP A 164 -4.93 3.92 -16.69
CA ASP A 164 -5.04 5.23 -17.36
C ASP A 164 -4.24 6.31 -16.61
N GLN A 165 -4.10 6.18 -15.26
CA GLN A 165 -3.29 7.06 -14.42
C GLN A 165 -2.74 6.34 -13.19
N VAL A 166 -1.53 6.74 -12.79
CA VAL A 166 -0.92 6.43 -11.49
C VAL A 166 -0.70 7.74 -10.75
N LEU A 167 -1.40 7.91 -9.63
CA LEU A 167 -1.31 9.10 -8.78
C LEU A 167 -0.57 8.75 -7.51
N GLY A 168 0.66 9.23 -7.42
CA GLY A 168 1.49 9.18 -6.23
C GLY A 168 1.45 10.51 -5.48
N LEU A 169 2.04 10.55 -4.30
CA LEU A 169 2.14 11.75 -3.47
C LEU A 169 3.53 12.37 -3.62
N ASP A 170 3.69 13.25 -4.59
CA ASP A 170 4.92 14.01 -4.82
C ASP A 170 4.87 15.36 -4.11
N ILE A 171 6.02 16.02 -3.93
CA ILE A 171 6.13 17.31 -3.23
C ILE A 171 5.22 18.37 -3.88
N ASP A 172 5.13 18.38 -5.21
CA ASP A 172 4.36 19.36 -5.99
C ASP A 172 2.97 18.84 -6.38
N SER A 173 2.48 17.76 -5.76
CA SER A 173 1.15 17.22 -6.06
C SER A 173 0.06 18.24 -5.75
N PRO A 174 -0.92 18.44 -6.65
CA PRO A 174 -2.00 19.43 -6.45
C PRO A 174 -3.12 18.92 -5.53
N TYR A 175 -2.93 17.83 -4.83
CA TYR A 175 -3.90 17.14 -4.00
C TYR A 175 -3.29 16.70 -2.67
N GLN A 176 -4.14 16.52 -1.66
CA GLN A 176 -3.76 16.01 -0.35
C GLN A 176 -3.75 14.48 -0.33
N ALA A 177 -2.99 13.91 0.62
CA ALA A 177 -2.91 12.47 0.85
C ALA A 177 -4.24 11.87 1.34
N LYS A 178 -4.46 10.56 1.07
CA LYS A 178 -5.54 9.78 1.71
C LYS A 178 -5.49 9.96 3.24
N PRO A 179 -6.62 10.20 3.92
CA PRO A 179 -8.00 10.01 3.49
C PRO A 179 -8.68 11.27 2.91
N ALA A 180 -7.96 12.33 2.52
CA ALA A 180 -8.55 13.46 1.82
C ALA A 180 -9.12 13.00 0.45
N PRO A 181 -10.22 13.59 -0.03
CA PRO A 181 -10.89 13.17 -1.27
C PRO A 181 -10.15 13.56 -2.54
N ASP A 182 -9.14 14.40 -2.40
CA ASP A 182 -8.52 15.19 -3.45
C ASP A 182 -7.96 14.35 -4.59
N MET A 183 -7.26 13.25 -4.28
CA MET A 183 -6.63 12.40 -5.28
C MET A 183 -7.67 11.75 -6.20
N LEU A 184 -8.76 11.20 -5.63
CA LEU A 184 -9.85 10.61 -6.41
C LEU A 184 -10.59 11.67 -7.22
N GLN A 185 -10.89 12.82 -6.62
CA GLN A 185 -11.56 13.93 -7.30
C GLN A 185 -10.72 14.48 -8.47
N TYR A 186 -9.40 14.60 -8.26
CA TYR A 186 -8.47 15.01 -9.31
C TYR A 186 -8.48 14.03 -10.48
N ALA A 187 -8.36 12.73 -10.22
CA ALA A 187 -8.42 11.69 -11.25
C ALA A 187 -9.73 11.72 -12.04
N CYS A 188 -10.86 11.78 -11.33
CA CYS A 188 -12.18 11.86 -11.94
C CYS A 188 -12.31 13.07 -12.85
N LYS A 189 -11.82 14.24 -12.41
CA LYS A 189 -11.81 15.46 -13.20
C LYS A 189 -10.98 15.33 -14.47
N VAL A 190 -9.76 14.78 -14.37
CA VAL A 190 -8.85 14.62 -15.52
C VAL A 190 -9.41 13.63 -16.54
N LEU A 191 -10.02 12.54 -16.07
CA LEU A 191 -10.57 11.49 -16.92
C LEU A 191 -12.02 11.75 -17.35
N ASN A 192 -12.60 12.90 -16.93
CA ASN A 192 -13.97 13.29 -17.24
C ASN A 192 -15.01 12.23 -16.82
N VAL A 193 -14.86 11.72 -15.59
CA VAL A 193 -15.78 10.77 -14.95
C VAL A 193 -16.44 11.42 -13.75
N GLU A 194 -17.74 11.16 -13.52
CA GLU A 194 -18.41 11.58 -12.31
C GLU A 194 -17.95 10.73 -11.11
N VAL A 195 -17.60 11.37 -9.99
CA VAL A 195 -17.11 10.64 -8.79
C VAL A 195 -18.10 9.57 -8.31
N CYS A 196 -19.41 9.86 -8.38
CA CYS A 196 -20.46 8.89 -8.01
C CYS A 196 -20.57 7.66 -8.93
N LYS A 197 -19.77 7.60 -9.98
CA LYS A 197 -19.62 6.43 -10.86
C LYS A 197 -18.25 5.74 -10.68
N SER A 198 -17.49 6.15 -9.69
CA SER A 198 -16.22 5.51 -9.32
C SER A 198 -16.38 4.56 -8.15
N ILE A 199 -15.55 3.53 -8.10
CA ILE A 199 -15.38 2.68 -6.92
C ILE A 199 -13.94 2.75 -6.43
N VAL A 200 -13.75 2.58 -5.12
CA VAL A 200 -12.42 2.54 -4.49
C VAL A 200 -12.19 1.16 -3.90
N ILE A 201 -11.01 0.61 -4.13
CA ILE A 201 -10.57 -0.69 -3.64
C ILE A 201 -9.24 -0.50 -2.93
N GLY A 202 -9.16 -0.90 -1.67
CA GLY A 202 -7.97 -0.73 -0.86
C GLY A 202 -7.90 -1.68 0.33
N ASP A 203 -6.73 -1.81 0.91
CA ASP A 203 -6.42 -2.66 2.05
C ASP A 203 -6.38 -1.90 3.39
N ASP A 204 -6.49 -0.58 3.34
CA ASP A 204 -6.51 0.33 4.51
C ASP A 204 -7.82 1.14 4.51
N ASP A 205 -8.42 1.31 5.70
CA ASP A 205 -9.66 2.10 5.84
C ASP A 205 -9.49 3.57 5.40
N ARG A 206 -8.26 4.09 5.33
CA ARG A 206 -7.95 5.42 4.77
C ARG A 206 -8.25 5.53 3.26
N ASP A 207 -8.09 4.44 2.51
CA ASP A 207 -8.45 4.37 1.10
C ASP A 207 -9.95 4.52 0.93
N LEU A 208 -10.67 3.75 1.75
CA LEU A 208 -12.12 3.72 1.71
C LEU A 208 -12.72 5.03 2.20
N LEU A 209 -12.14 5.62 3.24
CA LEU A 209 -12.54 6.93 3.75
C LEU A 209 -12.29 8.03 2.70
N MET A 210 -11.20 7.98 1.92
CA MET A 210 -11.01 8.86 0.75
C MET A 210 -12.17 8.73 -0.23
N GLY A 211 -12.55 7.50 -0.58
CA GLY A 211 -13.69 7.24 -1.46
C GLY A 211 -15.01 7.81 -0.91
N ARG A 212 -15.29 7.59 0.37
CA ARG A 212 -16.47 8.16 1.06
C ARG A 212 -16.47 9.69 1.03
N ASN A 213 -15.35 10.29 1.41
CA ASN A 213 -15.20 11.75 1.43
C ASN A 213 -15.35 12.36 0.04
N ALA A 214 -14.94 11.66 -1.01
CA ALA A 214 -15.10 12.08 -2.39
C ALA A 214 -16.52 11.91 -2.93
N GLY A 215 -17.31 11.00 -2.37
CA GLY A 215 -18.64 10.62 -2.87
C GLY A 215 -18.62 9.51 -3.92
N ALA A 216 -17.68 8.57 -3.81
CA ALA A 216 -17.61 7.38 -4.66
C ALA A 216 -18.87 6.50 -4.54
N LEU A 217 -19.19 5.76 -5.60
CA LEU A 217 -20.33 4.85 -5.68
C LEU A 217 -20.23 3.75 -4.61
N ALA A 218 -19.03 3.19 -4.42
CA ALA A 218 -18.77 2.17 -3.40
C ALA A 218 -17.29 2.13 -3.01
N CYS A 219 -17.05 1.62 -1.79
CA CYS A 219 -15.73 1.41 -1.22
C CYS A 219 -15.59 -0.06 -0.79
N ILE A 220 -14.57 -0.75 -1.31
CA ILE A 220 -14.36 -2.18 -1.19
C ILE A 220 -13.06 -2.43 -0.44
N GLY A 221 -13.15 -3.08 0.72
CA GLY A 221 -11.99 -3.50 1.50
C GLY A 221 -11.46 -4.84 1.02
N VAL A 222 -10.13 -4.99 0.96
CA VAL A 222 -9.45 -6.26 0.65
C VAL A 222 -8.57 -6.70 1.82
N LEU A 223 -8.52 -8.02 2.07
CA LEU A 223 -7.79 -8.60 3.21
C LEU A 223 -6.37 -9.08 2.83
N THR A 224 -5.84 -8.61 1.71
CA THR A 224 -4.50 -8.98 1.22
C THR A 224 -3.37 -8.10 1.77
N GLY A 225 -3.70 -7.08 2.53
CA GLY A 225 -2.73 -6.11 3.02
C GLY A 225 -2.81 -5.84 4.51
N LYS A 226 -2.92 -4.58 4.88
CA LYS A 226 -2.68 -4.06 6.22
C LYS A 226 -3.80 -4.36 7.21
N SER A 227 -5.07 -4.12 6.81
CA SER A 227 -6.18 -4.11 7.75
C SER A 227 -6.82 -5.48 7.90
N LYS A 228 -7.28 -5.77 9.12
CA LYS A 228 -8.18 -6.87 9.40
C LYS A 228 -9.62 -6.44 9.12
N ALA A 229 -10.51 -7.40 8.96
CA ALA A 229 -11.93 -7.12 8.62
C ALA A 229 -12.61 -6.15 9.60
N GLU A 230 -12.32 -6.26 10.89
CA GLU A 230 -12.89 -5.42 11.95
C GLU A 230 -12.40 -3.95 11.93
N GLU A 231 -11.33 -3.66 11.19
CA GLU A 231 -10.74 -2.32 11.07
C GLU A 231 -11.40 -1.50 9.96
N PHE A 232 -12.07 -2.15 9.01
CA PHE A 232 -12.80 -1.47 7.93
C PHE A 232 -14.14 -0.90 8.42
N LYS A 233 -14.17 0.41 8.62
CA LYS A 233 -15.37 1.16 9.05
C LYS A 233 -16.11 1.81 7.88
N ASN A 234 -15.42 1.97 6.76
CA ASN A 234 -15.89 2.70 5.58
C ASN A 234 -16.17 1.77 4.37
N ALA A 235 -16.09 0.45 4.54
CA ALA A 235 -16.35 -0.52 3.48
C ALA A 235 -17.88 -0.73 3.26
N ASP A 236 -18.30 -0.83 1.99
CA ASP A 236 -19.61 -1.39 1.61
C ASP A 236 -19.56 -2.91 1.61
N VAL A 237 -18.42 -3.48 1.27
CA VAL A 237 -18.14 -4.91 1.28
C VAL A 237 -16.64 -5.14 1.52
N ILE A 238 -16.36 -6.25 2.19
CA ILE A 238 -14.97 -6.72 2.40
C ILE A 238 -14.84 -8.06 1.69
N ILE A 239 -13.77 -8.20 0.91
CA ILE A 239 -13.45 -9.43 0.18
C ILE A 239 -12.02 -9.87 0.48
N ASP A 240 -11.74 -11.16 0.32
CA ASP A 240 -10.41 -11.70 0.63
C ASP A 240 -9.30 -11.08 -0.22
N SER A 241 -9.59 -10.72 -1.48
CA SER A 241 -8.62 -10.21 -2.44
C SER A 241 -9.31 -9.48 -3.58
N ALA A 242 -8.67 -8.44 -4.13
CA ALA A 242 -9.10 -7.78 -5.36
C ALA A 242 -9.21 -8.75 -6.55
N ALA A 243 -8.46 -9.84 -6.56
CA ALA A 243 -8.56 -10.91 -7.55
C ALA A 243 -9.90 -11.69 -7.52
N LYS A 244 -10.73 -11.49 -6.50
CA LYS A 244 -12.09 -12.10 -6.41
C LYS A 244 -13.17 -11.24 -7.04
N ILE A 245 -12.85 -10.07 -7.54
CA ILE A 245 -13.76 -9.18 -8.26
C ILE A 245 -14.22 -9.86 -9.56
N LYS A 246 -15.53 -9.85 -9.79
CA LYS A 246 -16.10 -10.34 -11.05
C LYS A 246 -16.52 -9.15 -11.90
N VAL A 247 -16.08 -9.15 -13.14
CA VAL A 247 -16.35 -8.11 -14.15
C VAL A 247 -17.29 -8.69 -15.20
N ARG A 248 -18.38 -7.95 -15.53
CA ARG A 248 -19.40 -8.37 -16.48
C ARG A 248 -19.78 -7.23 -17.43
#